data_0ff4b961506d63dc97036f9ba5b063b1
#
_entry.id   0ff4b961506d63dc97036f9ba5b063b1
#
_cell.length_a   1.000
_cell.length_b   1.000
_cell.length_c   1.000
_cell.angle_alpha   90.00
_cell.angle_beta   90.00
_cell.angle_gamma   90.00
#
_symmetry.space_group_name_H-M   'P 1'
#
loop_
_entity.id
_entity.type
_entity.pdbx_description
1 polymer ?
#
loop_
_entity_poly.entity_id
_entity_poly.type
_entity_poly.pdbx_seq_one_letter_code
_entity_poly.pdbx_strand_id
1 'polypeptide(L)' 'MALLGTTMEVVEMPIVKANELYNEYTLEDGTFVKVKNVATSIVQVVGQTMPDGSPVLLIFSSPVVNVVSFPK' A
#
# COMPACT_ATOMS: atom_id res chain seq x y z
N MET A 1 -4.68 -17.80 13.02
CA MET A 1 -4.30 -18.21 13.10
C MET A 1 -3.79 -18.73 12.60
N ALA A 2 -3.37 -18.08 12.98
CA ALA A 2 -2.72 -18.59 12.12
C ALA A 2 -3.24 -19.73 12.14
N LEU A 3 -3.28 -20.12 11.25
CA LEU A 3 -3.66 -21.28 11.35
C LEU A 3 -2.81 -22.05 12.16
N LEU A 4 -3.35 -22.83 12.94
CA LEU A 4 -2.65 -23.58 13.84
C LEU A 4 -1.63 -24.40 13.18
N GLY A 5 -0.42 -24.21 13.51
CA GLY A 5 0.67 -24.96 12.99
C GLY A 5 1.02 -24.66 11.56
N THR A 6 0.37 -23.69 11.00
CA THR A 6 0.66 -23.31 9.62
C THR A 6 1.60 -22.14 9.62
N THR A 7 2.71 -22.24 8.93
CA THR A 7 3.59 -21.09 8.72
C THR A 7 3.54 -20.71 7.27
N MET A 8 3.55 -19.41 7.05
CA MET A 8 3.55 -18.87 5.71
C MET A 8 4.96 -18.40 5.41
N GLU A 9 5.52 -18.92 4.34
CA GLU A 9 6.86 -18.55 3.94
C GLU A 9 6.75 -17.38 2.98
N VAL A 10 7.46 -16.29 3.25
CA VAL A 10 7.42 -15.12 2.40
C VAL A 10 8.82 -14.68 2.04
N VAL A 11 8.94 -14.03 0.89
CA VAL A 11 10.21 -13.50 0.41
C VAL A 11 9.99 -12.04 0.11
N GLU A 12 10.87 -11.20 0.62
CA GLU A 12 10.78 -9.78 0.35
C GLU A 12 11.14 -9.50 -1.10
N MET A 13 10.30 -8.69 -1.76
CA MET A 13 10.53 -8.31 -3.15
C MET A 13 10.88 -6.83 -3.15
N PRO A 14 12.18 -6.49 -3.30
CA PRO A 14 12.57 -5.08 -3.26
C PRO A 14 11.90 -4.29 -4.38
N ILE A 15 11.48 -3.07 -4.04
CA ILE A 15 10.87 -2.19 -5.01
C ILE A 15 12.00 -1.48 -5.75
N VAL A 16 12.08 -1.69 -7.06
CA VAL A 16 13.13 -1.05 -7.85
C VAL A 16 12.62 0.16 -8.60
N LYS A 17 11.30 0.34 -8.65
CA LYS A 17 10.72 1.51 -9.29
C LYS A 17 9.36 1.76 -8.68
N ALA A 18 9.09 3.01 -8.32
CA ALA A 18 7.80 3.38 -7.76
C ALA A 18 7.28 4.61 -8.48
N ASN A 19 5.97 4.63 -8.70
CA ASN A 19 5.30 5.78 -9.27
C ASN A 19 4.12 6.08 -8.37
N GLU A 20 4.29 7.04 -7.46
CA GLU A 20 3.31 7.32 -6.44
C GLU A 20 2.78 8.72 -6.64
N LEU A 21 1.52 8.82 -6.99
CA LEU A 21 0.89 10.10 -7.26
C LEU A 21 -0.05 10.46 -6.13
N TYR A 22 -0.19 11.76 -5.90
CA TYR A 22 -1.13 12.26 -4.92
C TYR A 22 -2.54 12.24 -5.48
N ASN A 23 -3.49 11.85 -4.66
CA ASN A 23 -4.89 12.10 -4.89
C ASN A 23 -5.23 13.44 -4.26
N GLU A 24 -6.11 14.21 -4.87
CA GLU A 24 -6.43 15.54 -4.42
C GLU A 24 -7.89 15.61 -3.99
N TYR A 25 -8.14 16.23 -2.86
CA TYR A 25 -9.49 16.35 -2.33
C TYR A 25 -9.72 17.78 -1.84
N THR A 26 -10.89 18.31 -2.16
CA THR A 26 -11.34 19.58 -1.60
C THR A 26 -12.48 19.26 -0.64
N LEU A 27 -12.33 19.67 0.60
CA LEU A 27 -13.32 19.38 1.61
C LEU A 27 -14.41 20.43 1.63
N GLU A 28 -15.45 20.16 2.41
CA GLU A 28 -16.63 21.03 2.39
C GLU A 28 -16.31 22.44 2.84
N ASP A 29 -15.38 22.60 3.76
CA ASP A 29 -15.02 23.93 4.26
C ASP A 29 -13.98 24.64 3.39
N GLY A 30 -13.61 24.04 2.26
CA GLY A 30 -12.61 24.61 1.37
C GLY A 30 -11.20 24.14 1.62
N THR A 31 -10.98 23.32 2.60
CA THR A 31 -9.64 22.76 2.84
C THR A 31 -9.23 21.90 1.67
N PHE A 32 -8.00 22.09 1.21
CA PHE A 32 -7.47 21.31 0.08
C PHE A 32 -6.36 20.40 0.59
N VAL A 33 -6.52 19.09 0.39
CA VAL A 33 -5.57 18.11 0.87
C VAL A 33 -5.12 17.22 -0.27
N LYS A 34 -3.89 16.74 -0.16
CA LYS A 34 -3.35 15.73 -1.05
C LYS A 34 -2.99 14.50 -0.24
N VAL A 35 -3.33 13.35 -0.74
CA VAL A 35 -3.10 12.08 -0.05
C VAL A 35 -2.49 11.10 -1.02
N LYS A 36 -1.48 10.37 -0.58
CA LYS A 36 -0.99 9.25 -1.36
C LYS A 36 -0.63 8.10 -0.43
N ASN A 37 -0.66 6.92 -0.99
CA ASN A 37 -0.24 5.72 -0.28
C ASN A 37 1.18 5.42 -0.69
N VAL A 38 2.05 5.24 0.28
CA VAL A 38 3.45 4.92 0.01
C VAL A 38 3.70 3.49 0.43
N ALA A 39 4.06 2.65 -0.52
CA ALA A 39 4.37 1.27 -0.22
C ALA A 39 5.71 1.22 0.49
N THR A 40 5.74 0.59 1.66
CA THR A 40 6.97 0.47 2.43
C THR A 40 7.65 -0.87 2.19
N SER A 41 6.88 -1.90 1.86
CA SER A 41 7.44 -3.23 1.68
C SER A 41 6.45 -4.09 0.92
N ILE A 42 6.96 -4.94 0.05
CA ILE A 42 6.15 -5.91 -0.66
C ILE A 42 6.82 -7.26 -0.49
N VAL A 43 6.03 -8.28 -0.09
CA VAL A 43 6.55 -9.63 0.05
C VAL A 43 5.69 -10.57 -0.77
N GLN A 44 6.31 -11.62 -1.27
CA GLN A 44 5.63 -12.66 -2.04
C GLN A 44 5.46 -13.88 -1.16
N VAL A 45 4.26 -14.46 -1.18
CA VAL A 45 3.98 -15.70 -0.46
C VAL A 45 4.49 -16.85 -1.30
N VAL A 46 5.42 -17.63 -0.72
CA VAL A 46 6.06 -18.70 -1.45
C VAL A 46 5.10 -19.88 -1.54
N GLY A 47 5.03 -20.47 -2.72
CA GLY A 47 4.25 -21.68 -2.91
C GLY A 47 2.79 -21.48 -3.18
N GLN A 48 2.35 -20.25 -3.34
CA GLN A 48 0.95 -19.96 -3.63
C GLN A 48 0.83 -19.05 -4.83
N THR A 49 -0.21 -19.25 -5.61
CA THR A 49 -0.52 -18.37 -6.74
C THR A 49 -2.01 -18.08 -6.76
N MET A 50 -2.36 -17.00 -7.40
CA MET A 50 -3.76 -16.68 -7.65
C MET A 50 -4.31 -17.61 -8.71
N PRO A 51 -5.64 -17.69 -8.86
CA PRO A 51 -6.21 -18.58 -9.87
C PRO A 51 -5.75 -18.29 -11.29
N ASP A 52 -5.36 -17.04 -11.58
CA ASP A 52 -4.88 -16.70 -12.91
C ASP A 52 -3.38 -16.93 -13.07
N GLY A 53 -2.72 -17.52 -12.07
CA GLY A 53 -1.30 -17.81 -12.15
C GLY A 53 -0.40 -16.73 -11.60
N SER A 54 -0.95 -15.59 -11.20
CA SER A 54 -0.11 -14.51 -10.68
C SER A 54 0.32 -14.80 -9.25
N PRO A 55 1.43 -14.17 -8.81
CA PRO A 55 1.89 -14.42 -7.44
C PRO A 55 0.97 -13.78 -6.42
N VAL A 56 0.97 -14.34 -5.22
CA VAL A 56 0.27 -13.76 -4.09
C VAL A 56 1.24 -12.82 -3.38
N LEU A 57 0.88 -11.55 -3.33
CA LEU A 57 1.72 -10.52 -2.74
C LEU A 57 1.03 -9.90 -1.55
N LEU A 58 1.82 -9.57 -0.54
CA LEU A 58 1.35 -8.78 0.61
C LEU A 58 2.05 -7.44 0.54
N ILE A 59 1.27 -6.37 0.60
CA ILE A 59 1.80 -5.03 0.44
C ILE A 59 1.57 -4.27 1.74
N PHE A 60 2.66 -3.74 2.29
CA PHE A 60 2.60 -2.90 3.48
C PHE A 60 2.78 -1.47 3.02
N SER A 61 1.87 -0.61 3.43
CA SER A 61 1.90 0.77 3.00
C SER A 61 1.41 1.68 4.11
N SER A 62 1.74 2.96 4.01
CA SER A 62 1.20 3.95 4.92
C SER A 62 0.78 5.17 4.12
N PRO A 63 -0.28 5.86 4.58
CA PRO A 63 -0.72 7.05 3.88
C PRO A 63 0.12 8.26 4.27
N VAL A 64 0.31 9.15 3.32
CA VAL A 64 0.95 10.44 3.54
C VAL A 64 -0.10 11.50 3.21
N VAL A 65 -0.37 12.38 4.18
CA VAL A 65 -1.38 13.40 4.03
C VAL A 65 -0.70 14.77 4.08
N ASN A 66 -0.99 15.60 3.10
CA ASN A 66 -0.46 16.94 3.05
C ASN A 66 -1.62 17.93 2.94
N VAL A 67 -1.80 18.77 3.97
CA VAL A 67 -2.81 19.80 3.92
C VAL A 67 -2.19 21.00 3.22
N VAL A 68 -2.68 21.28 2.01
CA VAL A 68 -2.09 22.32 1.17
C VAL A 68 -2.59 23.68 1.59
N SER A 69 -3.89 23.80 1.83
CA SER A 69 -4.47 25.09 2.24
C SER A 69 -5.71 24.82 3.06
N PHE A 70 -6.05 25.77 3.92
CA PHE A 70 -7.22 25.63 4.77
C PHE A 70 -7.71 27.01 5.16
N PRO A 71 -9.01 27.16 5.47
CA PRO A 71 -9.52 28.46 5.88
C PRO A 71 -8.98 28.84 7.25
N LYS A 72 -8.83 30.13 7.46
CA LYS A 72 -8.34 30.63 8.74
C LYS A 72 -9.46 31.07 9.63
#